data_6016e651e591bcb7bb4d8674480ed63f
#
_entry.id   6016e651e591bcb7bb4d8674480ed63f
#
_cell.length_a   1.000
_cell.length_b   1.000
_cell.length_c   1.000
_cell.angle_alpha   90.00
_cell.angle_beta   90.00
_cell.angle_gamma   90.00
#
_symmetry.space_group_name_H-M   'P 1'
#
loop_
_entity.id
_entity.type
_entity.pdbx_description
1 polymer ?
#
loop_
_entity_poly.entity_id
_entity_poly.type
_entity_poly.pdbx_seq_one_letter_code
_entity_poly.pdbx_strand_id
1 'polypeptide(L)'
;MTIEELRRARLAASSALVARKAKSHNEDLAAFRETYLHLVRISHRKAVYVSGETQQRLYFVVRRIGLRGASISGYVERVLREHLDGYKDSIELWRKL
;
A
#
# COMPACT_ATOMS: atom_id res chain seq x y z
N MET A 1 6.69 -39.69 -9.59
CA MET A 1 6.16 -38.40 -10.07
C MET A 1 7.09 -37.83 -11.14
N THR A 2 6.55 -37.51 -12.29
CA THR A 2 7.32 -36.92 -13.39
C THR A 2 7.51 -35.43 -13.15
N ILE A 3 8.50 -34.84 -13.86
CA ILE A 3 8.75 -33.38 -13.79
C ILE A 3 7.53 -32.60 -14.29
N GLU A 4 6.82 -33.14 -15.29
CA GLU A 4 5.58 -32.51 -15.81
C GLU A 4 4.45 -32.51 -14.79
N GLU A 5 4.29 -33.60 -14.06
CA GLU A 5 3.28 -33.67 -12.99
C GLU A 5 3.57 -32.68 -11.87
N LEU A 6 4.83 -32.52 -11.49
CA LEU A 6 5.28 -31.50 -10.55
C LEU A 6 4.99 -30.09 -11.05
N ARG A 7 5.26 -29.82 -12.32
CA ARG A 7 4.97 -28.49 -12.92
C ARG A 7 3.48 -28.19 -12.91
N ARG A 8 2.63 -29.16 -13.28
CA ARG A 8 1.16 -29.01 -13.25
C ARG A 8 0.65 -28.74 -11.85
N ALA A 9 1.17 -29.47 -10.86
CA ALA A 9 0.79 -29.28 -9.47
C ALA A 9 1.18 -27.87 -8.98
N ARG A 10 2.37 -27.38 -9.34
CA ARG A 10 2.81 -26.02 -9.00
C ARG A 10 1.98 -24.95 -9.67
N LEU A 11 1.64 -25.12 -10.95
CA LEU A 11 0.79 -24.18 -11.69
C LEU A 11 -0.61 -24.12 -11.09
N ALA A 12 -1.20 -25.25 -10.77
CA ALA A 12 -2.52 -25.32 -10.13
C ALA A 12 -2.50 -24.65 -8.76
N ALA A 13 -1.48 -24.90 -7.94
CA ALA A 13 -1.32 -24.27 -6.64
C ALA A 13 -1.13 -22.75 -6.76
N SER A 14 -0.34 -22.30 -7.74
CA SER A 14 -0.13 -20.88 -8.01
C SER A 14 -1.42 -20.20 -8.44
N SER A 15 -2.22 -20.82 -9.32
CA SER A 15 -3.49 -20.27 -9.77
C SER A 15 -4.50 -20.15 -8.63
N ALA A 16 -4.59 -21.15 -7.76
CA ALA A 16 -5.46 -21.13 -6.60
C ALA A 16 -5.03 -20.02 -5.61
N LEU A 17 -3.73 -19.86 -5.40
CA LEU A 17 -3.18 -18.83 -4.53
C LEU A 17 -3.45 -17.43 -5.08
N VAL A 18 -3.30 -17.21 -6.38
CA VAL A 18 -3.59 -15.93 -7.03
C VAL A 18 -5.09 -15.60 -6.92
N ALA A 19 -5.98 -16.58 -7.12
CA ALA A 19 -7.42 -16.38 -6.98
C ALA A 19 -7.80 -16.00 -5.53
N ARG A 20 -7.19 -16.64 -4.53
CA ARG A 20 -7.42 -16.31 -3.12
C ARG A 20 -6.90 -14.90 -2.79
N LYS A 21 -5.74 -14.55 -3.30
CA LYS A 21 -5.18 -13.20 -3.12
C LYS A 21 -6.06 -12.15 -3.77
N ALA A 22 -6.63 -12.42 -4.95
CA ALA A 22 -7.52 -11.50 -5.63
C ALA A 22 -8.80 -11.22 -4.80
N LYS A 23 -9.43 -12.23 -4.22
CA LYS A 23 -10.59 -12.06 -3.33
C LYS A 23 -10.23 -11.26 -2.08
N SER A 24 -9.12 -11.63 -1.43
CA SER A 24 -8.60 -10.92 -0.26
C SER A 24 -8.28 -9.47 -0.61
N HIS A 25 -7.68 -9.22 -1.79
CA HIS A 25 -7.35 -7.87 -2.25
C HIS A 25 -8.59 -7.01 -2.49
N ASN A 26 -9.71 -7.57 -2.94
CA ASN A 26 -10.95 -6.80 -3.13
C ASN A 26 -11.54 -6.32 -1.81
N GLU A 27 -11.54 -7.17 -0.78
CA GLU A 27 -11.95 -6.79 0.56
C GLU A 27 -10.98 -5.79 1.17
N ASP A 28 -9.67 -6.05 1.03
CA ASP A 28 -8.60 -5.18 1.51
C ASP A 28 -8.58 -3.84 0.77
N LEU A 29 -8.99 -3.82 -0.50
CA LEU A 29 -9.03 -2.60 -1.29
C LEU A 29 -10.03 -1.59 -0.73
N ALA A 30 -11.22 -2.03 -0.29
CA ALA A 30 -12.19 -1.15 0.33
C ALA A 30 -11.65 -0.54 1.62
N ALA A 31 -11.05 -1.34 2.47
CA ALA A 31 -10.40 -0.88 3.70
C ALA A 31 -9.22 0.06 3.40
N PHE A 32 -8.42 -0.27 2.40
CA PHE A 32 -7.30 0.56 1.96
C PHE A 32 -7.76 1.95 1.52
N ARG A 33 -8.83 2.02 0.70
CA ARG A 33 -9.39 3.29 0.23
C ARG A 33 -9.86 4.15 1.39
N GLU A 34 -10.57 3.57 2.33
CA GLU A 34 -11.08 4.30 3.50
C GLU A 34 -9.95 4.77 4.42
N THR A 35 -8.90 3.98 4.56
CA THR A 35 -7.78 4.31 5.44
C THR A 35 -6.86 5.36 4.83
N TYR A 36 -6.54 5.24 3.56
CA TYR A 36 -5.46 6.01 2.92
C TYR A 36 -5.93 6.97 1.83
N LEU A 37 -7.03 6.69 1.16
CA LEU A 37 -7.44 7.42 -0.05
C LEU A 37 -8.65 8.31 0.18
N HIS A 38 -8.75 8.89 1.37
CA HIS A 38 -9.75 9.90 1.72
C HIS A 38 -9.11 11.29 1.80
N LEU A 39 -9.93 12.30 2.03
CA LEU A 39 -9.41 13.65 2.25
C LEU A 39 -8.58 13.69 3.53
N VAL A 40 -7.33 14.10 3.42
CA VAL A 40 -6.42 14.28 4.56
C VAL A 40 -5.99 15.74 4.60
N ARG A 41 -6.20 16.39 5.73
CA ARG A 41 -5.77 17.77 5.95
C ARG A 41 -4.33 17.79 6.47
N ILE A 42 -3.49 18.58 5.83
CA ILE A 42 -2.08 18.69 6.17
C ILE A 42 -1.82 20.11 6.67
N SER A 43 -1.34 20.21 7.92
CA SER A 43 -0.93 21.49 8.52
C SER A 43 0.56 21.70 8.32
N HIS A 44 0.99 22.94 8.15
CA HIS A 44 2.41 23.32 8.08
C HIS A 44 3.18 22.48 7.05
N ARG A 45 2.69 22.49 5.83
CA ARG A 45 3.21 21.65 4.74
C ARG A 45 4.70 21.84 4.52
N LYS A 46 5.42 20.73 4.37
CA LYS A 46 6.83 20.69 3.98
C LYS A 46 6.96 19.81 2.74
N ALA A 47 7.89 20.15 1.87
CA ALA A 47 8.13 19.39 0.65
C ALA A 47 9.04 18.20 0.92
N VAL A 48 8.69 17.05 0.34
CA VAL A 48 9.53 15.86 0.29
C VAL A 48 9.50 15.38 -1.15
N TYR A 49 10.67 15.04 -1.68
CA TYR A 49 10.79 14.65 -3.08
C TYR A 49 10.80 13.13 -3.20
N VAL A 50 10.07 12.64 -4.18
CA VAL A 50 10.07 11.23 -4.58
C VAL A 50 10.49 11.13 -6.03
N SER A 51 10.88 9.93 -6.49
CA SER A 51 11.23 9.73 -7.89
C SER A 51 10.01 9.90 -8.79
N GLY A 52 10.24 10.19 -10.06
CA GLY A 52 9.17 10.31 -11.06
C GLY A 52 8.35 9.02 -11.17
N GLU A 53 9.01 7.87 -11.10
CA GLU A 53 8.34 6.57 -11.13
C GLU A 53 7.39 6.40 -9.93
N THR A 54 7.85 6.71 -8.74
CA THR A 54 7.02 6.63 -7.52
C THR A 54 5.85 7.60 -7.62
N GLN A 55 6.09 8.82 -8.08
CA GLN A 55 5.04 9.82 -8.26
C GLN A 55 3.97 9.37 -9.24
N GLN A 56 4.35 8.75 -10.35
CA GLN A 56 3.39 8.21 -11.32
C GLN A 56 2.53 7.10 -10.70
N ARG A 57 3.12 6.24 -9.90
CA ARG A 57 2.39 5.17 -9.19
C ARG A 57 1.41 5.76 -8.19
N LEU A 58 1.81 6.78 -7.43
CA LEU A 58 0.94 7.48 -6.49
C LEU A 58 -0.23 8.15 -7.22
N TYR A 59 0.06 8.82 -8.32
CA TYR A 59 -0.94 9.49 -9.15
C TYR A 59 -1.98 8.49 -9.67
N PHE A 60 -1.51 7.35 -10.19
CA PHE A 60 -2.38 6.30 -10.70
C PHE A 60 -3.34 5.79 -9.61
N VAL A 61 -2.81 5.49 -8.42
CA VAL A 61 -3.60 5.00 -7.29
C VAL A 61 -4.67 6.02 -6.89
N VAL A 62 -4.28 7.26 -6.69
CA VAL A 62 -5.21 8.31 -6.24
C VAL A 62 -6.29 8.58 -7.29
N ARG A 63 -5.92 8.61 -8.57
CA ARG A 63 -6.86 8.87 -9.66
C ARG A 63 -7.84 7.74 -9.90
N ARG A 64 -7.40 6.50 -9.76
CA ARG A 64 -8.19 5.32 -10.11
C ARG A 64 -9.09 4.83 -8.98
N ILE A 65 -8.59 4.86 -7.76
CA ILE A 65 -9.29 4.26 -6.62
C ILE A 65 -9.47 5.20 -5.44
N GLY A 66 -9.03 6.45 -5.55
CA GLY A 66 -9.19 7.43 -4.48
C GLY A 66 -10.65 7.82 -4.24
N LEU A 67 -10.99 8.05 -2.98
CA LEU A 67 -12.28 8.61 -2.59
C LEU A 67 -12.30 10.11 -2.89
N ARG A 68 -13.50 10.70 -2.82
CA ARG A 68 -13.65 12.14 -3.08
C ARG A 68 -12.77 12.95 -2.12
N GLY A 69 -12.00 13.85 -2.68
CA GLY A 69 -11.08 14.70 -1.92
C GLY A 69 -9.71 14.08 -1.69
N ALA A 70 -9.48 12.86 -2.17
CA ALA A 70 -8.16 12.24 -2.08
C ALA A 70 -7.13 13.01 -2.89
N SER A 71 -5.89 13.09 -2.37
CA SER A 71 -4.77 13.71 -3.04
C SER A 71 -3.51 12.88 -2.85
N ILE A 72 -2.52 13.08 -3.73
CA ILE A 72 -1.21 12.43 -3.59
C ILE A 72 -0.59 12.82 -2.24
N SER A 73 -0.59 14.09 -1.92
CA SER A 73 -0.04 14.58 -0.64
C SER A 73 -0.74 13.97 0.57
N GLY A 74 -2.06 13.88 0.53
CA GLY A 74 -2.83 13.28 1.62
C GLY A 74 -2.54 11.80 1.80
N TYR A 75 -2.43 11.07 0.70
CA TYR A 75 -2.08 9.66 0.71
C TYR A 75 -0.69 9.47 1.34
N VAL A 76 0.30 10.20 0.85
CA VAL A 76 1.67 10.11 1.36
C VAL A 76 1.73 10.45 2.85
N GLU A 77 1.06 11.53 3.27
CA GLU A 77 0.99 11.93 4.67
C GLU A 77 0.42 10.80 5.54
N ARG A 78 -0.68 10.20 5.12
CA ARG A 78 -1.34 9.15 5.87
C ARG A 78 -0.48 7.89 5.97
N VAL A 79 0.14 7.48 4.86
CA VAL A 79 1.02 6.30 4.82
C VAL A 79 2.23 6.50 5.72
N LEU A 80 2.90 7.64 5.61
CA LEU A 80 4.09 7.93 6.41
C LEU A 80 3.77 8.03 7.89
N ARG A 81 2.66 8.66 8.24
CA ARG A 81 2.23 8.77 9.64
C ARG A 81 1.98 7.40 10.23
N GLU A 82 1.24 6.55 9.55
CA GLU A 82 0.98 5.19 10.01
C GLU A 82 2.25 4.36 10.12
N HIS A 83 3.13 4.47 9.14
CA HIS A 83 4.42 3.78 9.17
C HIS A 83 5.24 4.19 10.39
N LEU A 84 5.37 5.49 10.62
CA LEU A 84 6.11 6.01 11.76
C LEU A 84 5.48 5.60 13.10
N ASP A 85 4.15 5.67 13.20
CA ASP A 85 3.43 5.26 14.40
C ASP A 85 3.65 3.77 14.71
N GLY A 86 3.70 2.94 13.68
CA GLY A 86 3.98 1.51 13.84
C GLY A 86 5.38 1.20 14.36
N TYR A 87 6.34 2.07 14.10
CA TYR A 87 7.73 1.91 14.55
C TYR A 87 8.13 2.85 15.67
N LYS A 88 7.18 3.54 16.24
CA LYS A 88 7.42 4.59 17.25
C LYS A 88 8.29 4.12 18.41
N ASP A 89 7.96 2.98 18.99
CA ASP A 89 8.68 2.46 20.16
C ASP A 89 10.12 2.07 19.79
N SER A 90 10.31 1.46 18.64
CA SER A 90 11.64 1.11 18.14
C SER A 90 12.49 2.33 17.87
N ILE A 91 11.91 3.37 17.28
CA ILE A 91 12.59 4.63 17.00
C ILE A 91 12.99 5.33 18.31
N GLU A 92 12.11 5.38 19.30
CA GLU A 92 12.40 5.97 20.61
C GLU A 92 13.50 5.22 21.33
N LEU A 93 13.52 3.89 21.25
CA LEU A 93 14.58 3.08 21.82
C LEU A 93 15.94 3.43 21.17
N TRP A 94 15.96 3.58 19.86
CA TRP A 94 17.15 3.96 19.10
C TRP A 94 17.68 5.34 19.52
N ARG A 95 16.78 6.28 19.74
CA ARG A 95 17.10 7.66 20.13
C ARG A 95 17.77 7.75 21.49
N LYS A 96 17.48 6.82 22.39
CA LYS A 96 18.05 6.76 23.74
C LYS A 96 19.43 6.10 23.79
N LEU A 97 19.84 5.45 22.70
CA LEU A 97 21.15 4.85 22.59
C LEU A 97 22.18 5.89 22.14
#